data_e153952c97a22e4969271ee992ca5ec3
#
_entry.id   e153952c97a22e4969271ee992ca5ec3
#
_cell.length_a   1.000
_cell.length_b   1.000
_cell.length_c   1.000
_cell.angle_alpha   90.00
_cell.angle_beta   90.00
_cell.angle_gamma   90.00
#
_symmetry.space_group_name_H-M   'P 1'
#
loop_
_entity.id
_entity.type
_entity.pdbx_description
1 polymer ?
#
loop_
_entity_poly.entity_id
_entity_poly.type
_entity_poly.pdbx_seq_one_letter_code
_entity_poly.pdbx_strand_id
1 'polypeptide(L)'
;SGDAVRFGGEDWTDIPISKAVQASAALPGLYPPVEVRGRHYVDGALRRTMHASVLLERGVDLLIGINPLVPFDSTQVDSDVGRRGETDPHRIWQGGLPAVMSQTFRTLLQSRMQVGLAKYAQQYPDIDQLIFEPNSNDGEMFFANAFSFANRRRVCQLGYRNTLQDLRNRAETLRPVLAAHGIQLRDDVLNDKH
;
A
#
# COMPACT_ATOMS: atom_id res chain seq x y z
N SER A 1 1.18 -23.28 10.14
CA SER A 1 1.25 -23.96 8.84
C SER A 1 1.69 -23.06 7.68
N GLY A 2 1.49 -21.74 7.76
CA GLY A 2 1.78 -20.79 6.69
C GLY A 2 0.73 -20.82 5.55
N ASP A 3 -0.43 -21.43 5.77
CA ASP A 3 -1.52 -21.46 4.80
C ASP A 3 -2.29 -20.14 4.81
N ALA A 4 -2.72 -19.70 3.62
CA ALA A 4 -3.58 -18.53 3.50
C ALA A 4 -5.04 -18.92 3.68
N VAL A 5 -5.77 -18.13 4.48
CA VAL A 5 -7.20 -18.27 4.69
C VAL A 5 -7.90 -17.03 4.14
N ARG A 6 -9.03 -17.24 3.46
CA ARG A 6 -9.90 -16.17 2.93
C ARG A 6 -11.09 -16.00 3.87
N PHE A 7 -11.07 -15.01 4.73
CA PHE A 7 -12.24 -14.64 5.51
C PHE A 7 -13.36 -14.15 4.59
N GLY A 8 -14.59 -14.61 4.83
CA GLY A 8 -15.73 -14.37 3.95
C GLY A 8 -15.88 -15.40 2.82
N GLY A 9 -14.97 -16.38 2.68
CA GLY A 9 -15.16 -17.59 1.85
C GLY A 9 -16.11 -18.58 2.50
N GLU A 10 -16.43 -19.68 1.79
CA GLU A 10 -17.49 -20.66 2.16
C GLU A 10 -17.43 -21.11 3.63
N ASP A 11 -16.25 -21.39 4.15
CA ASP A 11 -16.07 -21.88 5.54
C ASP A 11 -15.82 -20.77 6.56
N TRP A 12 -15.81 -19.48 6.16
CA TRP A 12 -15.34 -18.36 7.00
C TRP A 12 -16.30 -17.16 7.00
N THR A 13 -17.58 -17.39 6.76
CA THR A 13 -18.62 -16.34 6.68
C THR A 13 -19.07 -15.84 8.06
N ASP A 14 -18.82 -16.61 9.13
CA ASP A 14 -19.19 -16.29 10.50
C ASP A 14 -18.20 -15.39 11.25
N ILE A 15 -17.03 -15.09 10.63
CA ILE A 15 -16.03 -14.25 11.26
C ILE A 15 -16.38 -12.77 11.07
N PRO A 16 -16.51 -11.97 12.14
CA PRO A 16 -16.78 -10.53 12.01
C PRO A 16 -15.71 -9.82 11.18
N ILE A 17 -16.12 -8.86 10.36
CA ILE A 17 -15.22 -8.08 9.49
C ILE A 17 -14.09 -7.44 10.30
N SER A 18 -14.39 -6.90 11.49
CA SER A 18 -13.39 -6.31 12.38
C SER A 18 -12.30 -7.30 12.79
N LYS A 19 -12.67 -8.56 13.05
CA LYS A 19 -11.73 -9.62 13.40
C LYS A 19 -10.89 -10.06 12.20
N ALA A 20 -11.53 -10.16 11.04
CA ALA A 20 -10.86 -10.47 9.78
C ALA A 20 -9.83 -9.40 9.40
N VAL A 21 -10.20 -8.12 9.51
CA VAL A 21 -9.29 -6.97 9.28
C VAL A 21 -8.14 -6.97 10.29
N GLN A 22 -8.43 -7.20 11.58
CA GLN A 22 -7.39 -7.30 12.60
C GLN A 22 -6.38 -8.41 12.29
N ALA A 23 -6.84 -9.58 11.86
CA ALA A 23 -5.97 -10.70 11.49
C ALA A 23 -5.16 -10.39 10.22
N SER A 24 -5.78 -9.74 9.23
CA SER A 24 -5.15 -9.34 7.97
C SER A 24 -4.11 -8.23 8.14
N ALA A 25 -4.21 -7.43 9.20
CA ALA A 25 -3.26 -6.35 9.52
C ALA A 25 -2.27 -6.72 10.64
N ALA A 26 -2.26 -7.96 11.11
CA ALA A 26 -1.38 -8.42 12.18
C ALA A 26 0.04 -8.70 11.68
N LEU A 27 0.75 -7.64 11.26
CA LEU A 27 2.12 -7.75 10.74
C LEU A 27 3.08 -8.19 11.86
N PRO A 28 3.79 -9.33 11.69
CA PRO A 28 4.71 -9.85 12.70
C PRO A 28 5.80 -8.84 13.09
N GLY A 29 6.06 -8.77 14.38
CA GLY A 29 6.99 -7.79 14.96
C GLY A 29 6.36 -6.42 15.25
N LEU A 30 5.19 -6.09 14.68
CA LEU A 30 4.44 -4.87 14.95
C LEU A 30 3.17 -5.14 15.75
N TYR A 31 2.47 -6.22 15.44
CA TYR A 31 1.22 -6.61 16.11
C TYR A 31 1.25 -8.07 16.54
N PRO A 32 0.57 -8.39 17.64
CA PRO A 32 0.42 -9.79 18.06
C PRO A 32 -0.45 -10.55 17.05
N PRO A 33 -0.19 -11.86 16.87
CA PRO A 33 -1.07 -12.73 16.11
C PRO A 33 -2.50 -12.71 16.64
N VAL A 34 -3.46 -12.81 15.75
CA VAL A 34 -4.89 -12.79 16.10
C VAL A 34 -5.44 -14.20 16.15
N GLU A 35 -6.02 -14.57 17.31
CA GLU A 35 -6.65 -15.86 17.45
C GLU A 35 -8.05 -15.86 16.82
N VAL A 36 -8.29 -16.86 15.94
CA VAL A 36 -9.58 -17.16 15.33
C VAL A 36 -9.76 -18.68 15.34
N ARG A 37 -10.84 -19.19 15.94
CA ARG A 37 -11.16 -20.62 16.04
C ARG A 37 -10.00 -21.47 16.58
N GLY A 38 -9.32 -21.00 17.63
CA GLY A 38 -8.19 -21.68 18.27
C GLY A 38 -6.89 -21.72 17.46
N ARG A 39 -6.81 -20.96 16.35
CA ARG A 39 -5.63 -20.81 15.53
C ARG A 39 -5.16 -19.35 15.50
N HIS A 40 -3.84 -19.16 15.37
CA HIS A 40 -3.24 -17.83 15.32
C HIS A 40 -2.95 -17.42 13.87
N TYR A 41 -3.41 -16.23 13.51
CA TYR A 41 -3.26 -15.64 12.17
C TYR A 41 -2.40 -14.39 12.24
N VAL A 42 -1.61 -14.20 11.18
CA VAL A 42 -0.77 -13.04 10.94
C VAL A 42 -1.08 -12.46 9.57
N ASP A 43 -0.56 -11.27 9.28
CA ASP A 43 -0.78 -10.56 8.03
C ASP A 43 -0.50 -11.45 6.80
N GLY A 44 -1.46 -11.48 5.89
CA GLY A 44 -1.40 -12.25 4.66
C GLY A 44 -0.37 -11.75 3.64
N ALA A 45 0.11 -10.51 3.78
CA ALA A 45 1.12 -9.91 2.92
C ALA A 45 2.44 -10.69 2.93
N LEU A 46 2.75 -11.40 4.01
CA LEU A 46 3.92 -12.29 4.10
C LEU A 46 3.87 -13.42 3.06
N ARG A 47 2.70 -13.83 2.64
CA ARG A 47 2.54 -14.90 1.65
C ARG A 47 2.17 -14.36 0.27
N ARG A 48 1.23 -13.43 0.20
CA ARG A 48 0.77 -12.80 -1.05
C ARG A 48 0.46 -11.33 -0.80
N THR A 49 1.36 -10.48 -1.21
CA THR A 49 1.12 -9.05 -1.20
C THR A 49 0.02 -8.71 -2.20
N MET A 50 -0.95 -7.89 -1.78
CA MET A 50 -2.10 -7.50 -2.61
C MET A 50 -2.88 -8.66 -3.24
N HIS A 51 -3.06 -9.76 -2.62
CA HIS A 51 -3.75 -11.00 -3.06
C HIS A 51 -4.92 -10.79 -4.08
N ALA A 52 -4.61 -10.10 -5.18
CA ALA A 52 -5.57 -9.67 -6.20
C ALA A 52 -6.18 -10.85 -6.99
N SER A 53 -5.51 -12.01 -7.01
CA SER A 53 -6.03 -13.19 -7.71
C SER A 53 -7.46 -13.56 -7.30
N VAL A 54 -7.87 -13.24 -6.06
CA VAL A 54 -9.25 -13.47 -5.57
C VAL A 54 -10.29 -12.71 -6.38
N LEU A 55 -9.95 -11.50 -6.85
CA LEU A 55 -10.83 -10.68 -7.70
C LEU A 55 -10.68 -11.06 -9.18
N LEU A 56 -9.44 -11.24 -9.64
CA LEU A 56 -9.13 -11.58 -11.03
C LEU A 56 -9.79 -12.91 -11.44
N GLU A 57 -9.76 -13.93 -10.57
CA GLU A 57 -10.43 -15.22 -10.76
C GLU A 57 -11.97 -15.11 -10.85
N ARG A 58 -12.55 -13.98 -10.42
CA ARG A 58 -14.00 -13.69 -10.49
C ARG A 58 -14.39 -12.90 -11.73
N GLY A 59 -13.45 -12.60 -12.63
CA GLY A 59 -13.73 -11.94 -13.91
C GLY A 59 -14.07 -10.45 -13.75
N VAL A 60 -13.29 -9.72 -12.96
CA VAL A 60 -13.36 -8.25 -12.95
C VAL A 60 -12.66 -7.69 -14.20
N ASP A 61 -13.17 -6.61 -14.75
CA ASP A 61 -12.58 -5.95 -15.92
C ASP A 61 -11.52 -4.91 -15.55
N LEU A 62 -11.63 -4.34 -14.33
CA LEU A 62 -10.71 -3.35 -13.79
C LEU A 62 -10.33 -3.71 -12.35
N LEU A 63 -9.04 -3.73 -12.06
CA LEU A 63 -8.47 -3.87 -10.73
C LEU A 63 -7.83 -2.55 -10.30
N ILE A 64 -8.35 -1.93 -9.25
CA ILE A 64 -7.72 -0.77 -8.60
C ILE A 64 -7.11 -1.23 -7.29
N GLY A 65 -5.79 -1.10 -7.15
CA GLY A 65 -5.04 -1.43 -5.95
C GLY A 65 -4.42 -0.19 -5.30
N ILE A 66 -4.37 -0.21 -3.96
CA ILE A 66 -3.68 0.83 -3.18
C ILE A 66 -2.60 0.15 -2.34
N ASN A 67 -1.34 0.52 -2.55
CA ASN A 67 -0.22 0.04 -1.76
C ASN A 67 0.38 1.18 -0.93
N PRO A 68 0.10 1.27 0.37
CA PRO A 68 0.66 2.31 1.22
C PRO A 68 2.09 2.03 1.69
N LEU A 69 2.63 0.83 1.45
CA LEU A 69 3.88 0.33 2.02
C LEU A 69 5.02 0.33 1.00
N VAL A 70 5.37 1.50 0.46
CA VAL A 70 6.50 1.65 -0.47
C VAL A 70 7.81 1.81 0.32
N PRO A 71 8.93 1.19 -0.13
CA PRO A 71 10.25 1.47 0.43
C PRO A 71 10.65 2.92 0.21
N PHE A 72 11.40 3.48 1.16
CA PHE A 72 11.92 4.84 1.03
C PHE A 72 13.19 4.84 0.17
N ASP A 73 13.27 5.77 -0.80
CA ASP A 73 14.44 5.98 -1.64
C ASP A 73 15.07 7.33 -1.33
N SER A 74 16.16 7.31 -0.56
CA SER A 74 16.90 8.52 -0.18
C SER A 74 17.74 9.10 -1.32
N THR A 75 17.91 8.40 -2.43
CA THR A 75 18.73 8.88 -3.57
C THR A 75 17.99 9.94 -4.40
N GLN A 76 16.66 9.96 -4.31
CA GLN A 76 15.80 10.89 -5.04
C GLN A 76 15.43 12.15 -4.24
N VAL A 77 15.94 12.27 -3.01
CA VAL A 77 15.71 13.47 -2.21
C VAL A 77 16.63 14.57 -2.73
N ASP A 78 16.04 15.59 -3.34
CA ASP A 78 16.77 16.75 -3.84
C ASP A 78 17.67 17.35 -2.76
N SER A 79 18.94 17.56 -3.12
CA SER A 79 19.99 18.14 -2.29
C SER A 79 19.74 19.61 -1.88
N ASP A 80 18.63 20.20 -2.30
CA ASP A 80 18.32 21.63 -2.11
C ASP A 80 17.68 21.98 -0.76
N VAL A 81 17.38 21.01 0.10
CA VAL A 81 16.93 21.31 1.47
C VAL A 81 18.09 21.23 2.45
N GLY A 82 19.04 22.11 2.24
CA GLY A 82 20.10 22.41 3.22
C GLY A 82 19.54 23.04 4.48
N ARG A 83 18.95 22.26 5.39
CA ARG A 83 18.71 22.67 6.78
C ARG A 83 19.81 22.13 7.66
N ARG A 84 20.63 23.09 8.11
CA ARG A 84 21.75 22.90 9.04
C ARG A 84 21.26 22.29 10.36
N GLY A 85 21.89 21.22 10.82
CA GLY A 85 22.02 20.90 12.24
C GLY A 85 20.99 19.97 12.87
N GLU A 86 19.93 19.58 12.19
CA GLU A 86 19.05 18.51 12.65
C GLU A 86 19.47 17.18 12.01
N THR A 87 19.48 16.12 12.80
CA THR A 87 19.68 14.74 12.31
C THR A 87 18.89 14.54 11.04
N ASP A 88 19.58 14.32 9.91
CA ASP A 88 18.96 14.15 8.61
C ASP A 88 17.93 13.01 8.70
N PRO A 89 16.61 13.32 8.71
CA PRO A 89 15.57 12.29 8.90
C PRO A 89 15.53 11.28 7.75
N HIS A 90 16.25 11.56 6.66
CA HIS A 90 16.32 10.71 5.47
C HIS A 90 17.37 9.60 5.59
N ARG A 91 18.16 9.57 6.67
CA ARG A 91 19.14 8.49 6.87
C ARG A 91 18.53 7.35 7.70
N ILE A 92 18.15 6.28 7.02
CA ILE A 92 17.49 5.10 7.63
C ILE A 92 18.30 4.54 8.81
N TRP A 93 19.64 4.49 8.70
CA TRP A 93 20.48 3.97 9.78
C TRP A 93 20.48 4.83 11.05
N GLN A 94 20.18 6.11 10.94
CA GLN A 94 20.06 7.00 12.11
C GLN A 94 18.77 6.73 12.90
N GLY A 95 17.75 6.18 12.24
CA GLY A 95 16.53 5.72 12.87
C GLY A 95 16.67 4.41 13.67
N GLY A 96 17.87 3.81 13.64
CA GLY A 96 18.18 2.57 14.35
C GLY A 96 17.46 1.35 13.80
N LEU A 97 17.49 0.27 14.59
CA LEU A 97 16.93 -1.03 14.18
C LEU A 97 15.46 -0.98 13.70
N PRO A 98 14.54 -0.23 14.37
CA PRO A 98 13.15 -0.15 13.90
C PRO A 98 13.00 0.41 12.49
N ALA A 99 13.76 1.45 12.12
CA ALA A 99 13.71 2.05 10.79
C ALA A 99 14.29 1.09 9.73
N VAL A 100 15.41 0.43 10.03
CA VAL A 100 16.00 -0.58 9.14
C VAL A 100 15.06 -1.75 8.92
N MET A 101 14.44 -2.27 9.98
CA MET A 101 13.44 -3.34 9.89
C MET A 101 12.22 -2.92 9.06
N SER A 102 11.70 -1.71 9.28
CA SER A 102 10.60 -1.16 8.49
C SER A 102 10.94 -1.09 7.00
N GLN A 103 12.12 -0.57 6.66
CA GLN A 103 12.60 -0.51 5.28
C GLN A 103 12.75 -1.91 4.67
N THR A 104 13.34 -2.84 5.41
CA THR A 104 13.51 -4.23 4.94
C THR A 104 12.16 -4.88 4.63
N PHE A 105 11.18 -4.73 5.52
CA PHE A 105 9.82 -5.25 5.29
C PHE A 105 9.18 -4.62 4.06
N ARG A 106 9.23 -3.31 3.91
CA ARG A 106 8.69 -2.61 2.75
C ARG A 106 9.33 -3.08 1.45
N THR A 107 10.66 -3.22 1.43
CA THR A 107 11.40 -3.72 0.26
C THR A 107 10.98 -5.14 -0.12
N LEU A 108 10.85 -6.03 0.86
CA LEU A 108 10.40 -7.41 0.64
C LEU A 108 8.96 -7.46 0.10
N LEU A 109 8.04 -6.69 0.69
CA LEU A 109 6.66 -6.64 0.26
C LEU A 109 6.53 -6.06 -1.15
N GLN A 110 7.26 -4.98 -1.44
CA GLN A 110 7.28 -4.34 -2.76
C GLN A 110 7.81 -5.30 -3.84
N SER A 111 8.94 -5.95 -3.59
CA SER A 111 9.51 -6.92 -4.54
C SER A 111 8.54 -8.06 -4.84
N ARG A 112 7.90 -8.61 -3.81
CA ARG A 112 6.89 -9.68 -4.00
C ARG A 112 5.64 -9.20 -4.74
N MET A 113 5.20 -7.98 -4.46
CA MET A 113 4.07 -7.37 -5.15
C MET A 113 4.35 -7.19 -6.64
N GLN A 114 5.51 -6.64 -6.99
CA GLN A 114 5.90 -6.43 -8.39
C GLN A 114 5.92 -7.75 -9.17
N VAL A 115 6.50 -8.82 -8.58
CA VAL A 115 6.48 -10.16 -9.19
C VAL A 115 5.04 -10.68 -9.35
N GLY A 116 4.20 -10.46 -8.34
CA GLY A 116 2.79 -10.86 -8.38
C GLY A 116 2.01 -10.14 -9.47
N LEU A 117 2.16 -8.81 -9.57
CA LEU A 117 1.48 -7.99 -10.59
C LEU A 117 1.94 -8.34 -12.00
N ALA A 118 3.24 -8.53 -12.21
CA ALA A 118 3.78 -8.98 -13.52
C ALA A 118 3.17 -10.32 -13.94
N LYS A 119 3.05 -11.27 -13.00
CA LYS A 119 2.38 -12.55 -13.24
C LYS A 119 0.90 -12.36 -13.59
N TYR A 120 0.19 -11.49 -12.88
CA TYR A 120 -1.23 -11.22 -13.17
C TYR A 120 -1.41 -10.57 -14.53
N ALA A 121 -0.56 -9.64 -14.92
CA ALA A 121 -0.59 -9.03 -16.25
C ALA A 121 -0.44 -10.07 -17.38
N GLN A 122 0.37 -11.12 -17.15
CA GLN A 122 0.51 -12.22 -18.11
C GLN A 122 -0.68 -13.19 -18.11
N GLN A 123 -1.26 -13.47 -16.94
CA GLN A 123 -2.37 -14.42 -16.81
C GLN A 123 -3.73 -13.83 -17.19
N TYR A 124 -3.88 -12.52 -17.04
CA TYR A 124 -5.13 -11.78 -17.25
C TYR A 124 -4.86 -10.53 -18.13
N PRO A 125 -4.45 -10.72 -19.39
CA PRO A 125 -4.05 -9.62 -20.27
C PRO A 125 -5.19 -8.66 -20.61
N ASP A 126 -6.42 -9.10 -20.49
CA ASP A 126 -7.63 -8.33 -20.80
C ASP A 126 -8.15 -7.53 -19.59
N ILE A 127 -7.51 -7.63 -18.44
CA ILE A 127 -7.91 -6.92 -17.23
C ILE A 127 -6.99 -5.73 -16.98
N ASP A 128 -7.56 -4.53 -16.93
CA ASP A 128 -6.82 -3.34 -16.57
C ASP A 128 -6.42 -3.34 -15.08
N GLN A 129 -5.15 -3.07 -14.80
CA GLN A 129 -4.60 -3.07 -13.45
C GLN A 129 -3.99 -1.70 -13.12
N LEU A 130 -4.62 -0.97 -12.23
CA LEU A 130 -4.19 0.35 -11.76
C LEU A 130 -3.74 0.28 -10.30
N ILE A 131 -2.46 0.57 -10.06
CA ILE A 131 -1.90 0.59 -8.70
C ILE A 131 -1.56 2.03 -8.33
N PHE A 132 -2.01 2.43 -7.14
CA PHE A 132 -1.69 3.72 -6.52
C PHE A 132 -0.76 3.50 -5.33
N GLU A 133 0.34 4.24 -5.33
CA GLU A 133 1.40 4.14 -4.32
C GLU A 133 1.85 5.54 -3.90
N PRO A 134 2.27 5.74 -2.64
CA PRO A 134 2.94 6.98 -2.25
C PRO A 134 4.27 7.11 -2.98
N ASN A 135 4.76 8.35 -3.09
CA ASN A 135 6.06 8.58 -3.67
C ASN A 135 7.16 7.98 -2.78
N SER A 136 8.12 7.26 -3.38
CA SER A 136 9.21 6.60 -2.66
C SER A 136 10.17 7.58 -1.97
N ASN A 137 10.20 8.85 -2.38
CA ASN A 137 11.02 9.91 -1.75
C ASN A 137 10.27 10.69 -0.64
N ASP A 138 9.02 10.32 -0.32
CA ASP A 138 8.25 10.96 0.75
C ASP A 138 8.71 10.46 2.13
N GLY A 139 9.76 11.08 2.66
CA GLY A 139 10.27 10.80 4.01
C GLY A 139 9.23 11.08 5.10
N GLU A 140 8.37 12.08 4.92
CA GLU A 140 7.34 12.42 5.90
C GLU A 140 6.33 11.27 6.06
N MET A 141 5.92 10.66 4.93
CA MET A 141 5.05 9.50 4.95
C MET A 141 5.76 8.26 5.50
N PHE A 142 7.02 8.05 5.14
CA PHE A 142 7.81 6.90 5.58
C PHE A 142 8.06 6.91 7.09
N PHE A 143 8.48 8.07 7.66
CA PHE A 143 8.80 8.21 9.07
C PHE A 143 7.58 8.54 9.94
N ALA A 144 6.38 8.67 9.34
CA ALA A 144 5.16 8.85 10.12
C ALA A 144 4.97 7.68 11.10
N ASN A 145 4.77 8.03 12.38
CA ASN A 145 4.52 7.01 13.39
C ASN A 145 3.12 6.40 13.17
N ALA A 146 3.10 5.21 12.58
CA ALA A 146 1.87 4.46 12.30
C ALA A 146 1.05 4.11 13.56
N PHE A 147 1.68 4.13 14.75
CA PHE A 147 1.01 3.88 16.04
C PHE A 147 0.45 5.14 16.68
N SER A 148 0.78 6.33 16.16
CA SER A 148 0.28 7.60 16.68
C SER A 148 -1.08 7.95 16.10
N PHE A 149 -2.12 7.78 16.90
CA PHE A 149 -3.45 8.22 16.52
C PHE A 149 -3.53 9.74 16.28
N ALA A 150 -2.69 10.53 16.93
CA ALA A 150 -2.60 11.99 16.72
C ALA A 150 -2.18 12.36 15.29
N ASN A 151 -1.29 11.57 14.69
CA ASN A 151 -0.76 11.84 13.35
C ASN A 151 -1.70 11.42 12.20
N ARG A 152 -2.80 10.72 12.50
CA ARG A 152 -3.70 10.18 11.46
C ARG A 152 -4.20 11.22 10.44
N ARG A 153 -4.53 12.45 10.92
CA ARG A 153 -5.00 13.53 10.04
C ARG A 153 -3.91 13.98 9.07
N ARG A 154 -2.69 14.15 9.58
CA ARG A 154 -1.52 14.53 8.77
C ARG A 154 -1.21 13.47 7.72
N VAL A 155 -1.15 12.19 8.12
CA VAL A 155 -0.93 11.07 7.18
C VAL A 155 -2.03 11.01 6.12
N CYS A 156 -3.29 11.20 6.51
CA CYS A 156 -4.42 11.23 5.56
C CYS A 156 -4.29 12.40 4.57
N GLN A 157 -3.92 13.60 5.02
CA GLN A 157 -3.69 14.76 4.16
C GLN A 157 -2.52 14.57 3.21
N LEU A 158 -1.43 13.96 3.68
CA LEU A 158 -0.28 13.60 2.85
C LEU A 158 -0.68 12.61 1.76
N GLY A 159 -1.34 11.52 2.15
CA GLY A 159 -1.84 10.50 1.22
C GLY A 159 -2.77 11.10 0.16
N TYR A 160 -3.70 11.99 0.59
CA TYR A 160 -4.59 12.68 -0.34
C TYR A 160 -3.83 13.54 -1.36
N ARG A 161 -2.90 14.39 -0.88
CA ARG A 161 -2.10 15.26 -1.77
C ARG A 161 -1.25 14.46 -2.74
N ASN A 162 -0.58 13.41 -2.25
CA ASN A 162 0.27 12.56 -3.08
C ASN A 162 -0.54 11.82 -4.15
N THR A 163 -1.69 11.26 -3.77
CA THR A 163 -2.59 10.59 -4.72
C THR A 163 -3.14 11.58 -5.76
N LEU A 164 -3.53 12.78 -5.33
CA LEU A 164 -4.01 13.82 -6.25
C LEU A 164 -2.91 14.24 -7.23
N GLN A 165 -1.67 14.37 -6.76
CA GLN A 165 -0.52 14.69 -7.62
C GLN A 165 -0.22 13.55 -8.61
N ASP A 166 -0.27 12.29 -8.17
CA ASP A 166 -0.10 11.13 -9.05
C ASP A 166 -1.19 11.07 -10.12
N LEU A 167 -2.46 11.31 -9.74
CA LEU A 167 -3.58 11.39 -10.69
C LEU A 167 -3.37 12.49 -11.73
N ARG A 168 -2.85 13.67 -11.33
CA ARG A 168 -2.51 14.75 -12.25
C ARG A 168 -1.41 14.34 -13.23
N ASN A 169 -0.33 13.79 -12.70
CA ASN A 169 0.83 13.40 -13.50
C ASN A 169 0.50 12.30 -14.50
N ARG A 170 -0.41 11.40 -14.16
CA ARG A 170 -0.84 10.26 -14.96
C ARG A 170 -2.17 10.46 -15.68
N ALA A 171 -2.75 11.67 -15.62
CA ALA A 171 -4.11 11.92 -16.13
C ALA A 171 -4.28 11.52 -17.62
N GLU A 172 -3.32 11.81 -18.47
CA GLU A 172 -3.38 11.46 -19.89
C GLU A 172 -3.44 9.95 -20.14
N THR A 173 -2.71 9.17 -19.36
CA THR A 173 -2.69 7.70 -19.45
C THR A 173 -3.87 7.04 -18.76
N LEU A 174 -4.34 7.62 -17.65
CA LEU A 174 -5.45 7.06 -16.88
C LEU A 174 -6.82 7.32 -17.51
N ARG A 175 -7.02 8.48 -18.16
CA ARG A 175 -8.33 8.85 -18.76
C ARG A 175 -8.89 7.80 -19.70
N PRO A 176 -8.15 7.33 -20.74
CA PRO A 176 -8.69 6.35 -21.66
C PRO A 176 -9.01 5.01 -20.97
N VAL A 177 -8.15 4.56 -20.05
CA VAL A 177 -8.37 3.32 -19.32
C VAL A 177 -9.62 3.41 -18.44
N LEU A 178 -9.73 4.46 -17.62
CA LEU A 178 -10.88 4.65 -16.74
C LEU A 178 -12.19 4.87 -17.52
N ALA A 179 -12.13 5.62 -18.64
CA ALA A 179 -13.30 5.85 -19.50
C ALA A 179 -13.84 4.56 -20.10
N ALA A 180 -12.99 3.58 -20.45
CA ALA A 180 -13.42 2.27 -20.93
C ALA A 180 -14.28 1.53 -19.90
N HIS A 181 -14.10 1.83 -18.60
CA HIS A 181 -14.88 1.28 -17.49
C HIS A 181 -15.97 2.22 -16.96
N GLY A 182 -16.31 3.28 -17.71
CA GLY A 182 -17.35 4.25 -17.33
C GLY A 182 -16.95 5.20 -16.20
N ILE A 183 -15.66 5.28 -15.86
CA ILE A 183 -15.13 6.16 -14.80
C ILE A 183 -14.53 7.41 -15.43
N GLN A 184 -14.95 8.59 -14.95
CA GLN A 184 -14.43 9.87 -15.43
C GLN A 184 -13.58 10.57 -14.38
N LEU A 185 -12.40 11.03 -14.76
CA LEU A 185 -11.59 11.92 -13.94
C LEU A 185 -12.18 13.34 -13.99
N ARG A 186 -12.49 13.90 -12.84
CA ARG A 186 -13.05 15.24 -12.69
C ARG A 186 -11.93 16.28 -12.69
N ASP A 187 -11.89 17.13 -13.72
CA ASP A 187 -10.88 18.19 -13.86
C ASP A 187 -11.01 19.29 -12.79
N ASP A 188 -12.21 19.58 -12.34
CA ASP A 188 -12.46 20.53 -11.26
C ASP A 188 -11.82 20.08 -9.93
N VAL A 189 -11.84 18.77 -9.63
CA VAL A 189 -11.18 18.20 -8.44
C VAL A 189 -9.67 18.09 -8.65
N LEU A 190 -9.24 17.66 -9.84
CA LEU A 190 -7.82 17.51 -10.14
C LEU A 190 -7.08 18.86 -10.06
N ASN A 191 -7.73 19.97 -10.42
CA ASN A 191 -7.11 21.29 -10.46
C ASN A 191 -7.38 22.11 -9.18
N ASP A 192 -8.10 21.58 -8.22
CA ASP A 192 -8.37 22.25 -6.95
C ASP A 192 -7.06 22.46 -6.17
N LYS A 193 -6.83 23.71 -5.80
CA LYS A 193 -5.62 24.13 -5.03
C LYS A 193 -5.97 24.07 -3.54
N HIS A 194 -5.95 22.89 -2.96
CA HIS A 194 -6.00 22.73 -1.49
C HIS A 194 -4.62 22.76 -0.83
#